data_381bdd30f8916f27f90b6514f17aa5ef
#
_entry.id   381bdd30f8916f27f90b6514f17aa5ef
#
_cell.length_a   1.000
_cell.length_b   1.000
_cell.length_c   1.000
_cell.angle_alpha   90.00
_cell.angle_beta   90.00
_cell.angle_gamma   90.00
#
_symmetry.space_group_name_H-M   'P 1'
#
loop_
_entity.id
_entity.type
_entity.pdbx_description
1 polymer ?
#
loop_
_entity_poly.entity_id
_entity_poly.type
_entity_poly.pdbx_seq_one_letter_code
_entity_poly.pdbx_strand_id
1 'polypeptide(L)'
;MDLRLKGRVALVTGASKGIGKAIAQGLAQEGVNLVVLARGKEALDQAADQIRREQGVKVLSLQADVREIAQVKAAADAAKAEFGTVHIVVNNAGSGIRRQDRQITWPDADWVDDLNLKLIGMLRVTQSFMPIMPRDWTGRIINVSGIAGISAFIGALTHGLNNSAMNHATSYLSRDLAAEKITVNTVVPGLIATEWRHGWAENMGKQQGKSKEQFVEDICKAWGIVQGRWGTMEELADLVTFLASDRAVYINGARIAFDGGYAINPR
;
A
#
# COMPACT_ATOMS: atom_id res chain seq x y z
N MET A 1 20.07 10.60 -6.17
CA MET A 1 20.40 10.37 -4.72
C MET A 1 20.56 8.88 -4.55
N ASP A 2 21.65 8.43 -3.97
CA ASP A 2 21.81 7.00 -3.61
C ASP A 2 20.93 6.69 -2.38
N LEU A 3 19.96 5.79 -2.53
CA LEU A 3 19.01 5.37 -1.50
C LEU A 3 19.56 4.24 -0.60
N ARG A 4 20.70 3.62 -0.97
CA ARG A 4 21.34 2.51 -0.25
C ARG A 4 20.41 1.32 -0.03
N LEU A 5 19.64 0.98 -1.05
CA LEU A 5 18.64 -0.10 -1.01
C LEU A 5 19.15 -1.41 -1.65
N LYS A 6 20.18 -1.34 -2.49
CA LYS A 6 20.69 -2.48 -3.25
C LYS A 6 21.00 -3.68 -2.35
N GLY A 7 20.46 -4.84 -2.71
CA GLY A 7 20.63 -6.10 -1.98
C GLY A 7 19.72 -6.28 -0.77
N ARG A 8 18.94 -5.27 -0.36
CA ARG A 8 17.89 -5.44 0.65
C ARG A 8 16.78 -6.36 0.16
N VAL A 9 15.95 -6.80 1.08
CA VAL A 9 14.77 -7.63 0.79
C VAL A 9 13.53 -6.91 1.27
N ALA A 10 12.52 -6.80 0.41
CA ALA A 10 11.23 -6.20 0.73
C ALA A 10 10.07 -7.18 0.51
N LEU A 11 9.15 -7.23 1.47
CA LEU A 11 7.82 -7.79 1.28
C LEU A 11 6.89 -6.70 0.76
N VAL A 12 6.12 -7.00 -0.29
CA VAL A 12 5.02 -6.16 -0.74
C VAL A 12 3.73 -7.00 -0.82
N THR A 13 2.73 -6.64 -0.02
CA THR A 13 1.42 -7.30 -0.05
C THR A 13 0.48 -6.65 -1.08
N GLY A 14 -0.36 -7.45 -1.74
CA GLY A 14 -1.23 -6.97 -2.81
C GLY A 14 -0.47 -6.57 -4.07
N ALA A 15 0.65 -7.24 -4.37
CA ALA A 15 1.60 -6.86 -5.41
C ALA A 15 1.28 -7.39 -6.82
N SER A 16 0.12 -8.04 -7.03
CA SER A 16 -0.24 -8.61 -8.34
C SER A 16 -0.63 -7.55 -9.38
N LYS A 17 -1.04 -6.36 -8.96
CA LYS A 17 -1.48 -5.25 -9.85
C LYS A 17 -1.51 -3.91 -9.12
N GLY A 18 -1.76 -2.83 -9.89
CA GLY A 18 -2.00 -1.48 -9.37
C GLY A 18 -0.85 -0.98 -8.49
N ILE A 19 -1.18 -0.28 -7.41
CA ILE A 19 -0.23 0.38 -6.50
C ILE A 19 0.82 -0.61 -5.96
N GLY A 20 0.41 -1.81 -5.51
CA GLY A 20 1.34 -2.77 -4.94
C GLY A 20 2.37 -3.29 -5.96
N LYS A 21 1.95 -3.50 -7.22
CA LYS A 21 2.87 -3.86 -8.31
C LYS A 21 3.85 -2.72 -8.62
N ALA A 22 3.35 -1.48 -8.70
CA ALA A 22 4.21 -0.32 -8.94
C ALA A 22 5.24 -0.12 -7.81
N ILE A 23 4.83 -0.28 -6.55
CA ILE A 23 5.76 -0.24 -5.40
C ILE A 23 6.83 -1.34 -5.51
N ALA A 24 6.43 -2.57 -5.86
CA ALA A 24 7.37 -3.67 -6.06
C ALA A 24 8.37 -3.36 -7.19
N GLN A 25 7.91 -2.76 -8.30
CA GLN A 25 8.75 -2.33 -9.40
C GLN A 25 9.72 -1.22 -8.98
N GLY A 26 9.25 -0.17 -8.29
CA GLY A 26 10.11 0.92 -7.81
C GLY A 26 11.21 0.45 -6.86
N LEU A 27 10.88 -0.45 -5.92
CA LEU A 27 11.88 -1.06 -5.05
C LEU A 27 12.89 -1.91 -5.83
N ALA A 28 12.42 -2.67 -6.82
CA ALA A 28 13.29 -3.51 -7.66
C ALA A 28 14.26 -2.68 -8.51
N GLN A 29 13.85 -1.51 -9.01
CA GLN A 29 14.70 -0.56 -9.73
C GLN A 29 15.90 -0.09 -8.91
N GLU A 30 15.74 -0.02 -7.57
CA GLU A 30 16.83 0.28 -6.63
C GLU A 30 17.63 -0.96 -6.21
N GLY A 31 17.43 -2.10 -6.88
CA GLY A 31 18.16 -3.35 -6.64
C GLY A 31 17.71 -4.12 -5.38
N VAL A 32 16.47 -3.90 -4.93
CA VAL A 32 15.85 -4.62 -3.81
C VAL A 32 15.32 -5.97 -4.28
N ASN A 33 15.68 -7.06 -3.59
CA ASN A 33 15.06 -8.36 -3.78
C ASN A 33 13.65 -8.37 -3.17
N LEU A 34 12.74 -9.11 -3.75
CA LEU A 34 11.33 -9.02 -3.39
C LEU A 34 10.75 -10.33 -2.89
N VAL A 35 9.87 -10.22 -1.91
CA VAL A 35 8.80 -11.17 -1.60
C VAL A 35 7.50 -10.48 -2.01
N VAL A 36 6.80 -11.03 -2.99
CA VAL A 36 5.52 -10.49 -3.44
C VAL A 36 4.38 -11.41 -3.03
N LEU A 37 3.32 -10.85 -2.43
CA LEU A 37 2.23 -11.62 -1.85
C LEU A 37 0.89 -11.12 -2.37
N ALA A 38 0.05 -12.04 -2.86
CA ALA A 38 -1.35 -11.77 -3.21
C ALA A 38 -2.16 -13.07 -3.25
N ARG A 39 -3.49 -12.96 -3.33
CA ARG A 39 -4.41 -14.12 -3.38
C ARG A 39 -4.44 -14.80 -4.75
N GLY A 40 -4.35 -14.02 -5.81
CA GLY A 40 -4.40 -14.52 -7.19
C GLY A 40 -3.00 -14.93 -7.66
N LYS A 41 -2.76 -16.24 -7.76
CA LYS A 41 -1.43 -16.77 -8.08
C LYS A 41 -0.97 -16.36 -9.48
N GLU A 42 -1.80 -16.56 -10.50
CA GLU A 42 -1.43 -16.31 -11.89
C GLU A 42 -0.98 -14.86 -12.14
N ALA A 43 -1.81 -13.89 -11.75
CA ALA A 43 -1.47 -12.47 -11.92
C ALA A 43 -0.25 -12.06 -11.06
N LEU A 44 -0.04 -12.71 -9.91
CA LEU A 44 1.12 -12.46 -9.07
C LEU A 44 2.39 -13.00 -9.71
N ASP A 45 2.36 -14.22 -10.25
CA ASP A 45 3.50 -14.84 -10.94
C ASP A 45 3.88 -14.04 -12.18
N GLN A 46 2.89 -13.60 -12.98
CA GLN A 46 3.13 -12.72 -14.14
C GLN A 46 3.82 -11.40 -13.74
N ALA A 47 3.37 -10.76 -12.66
CA ALA A 47 4.00 -9.57 -12.15
C ALA A 47 5.44 -9.82 -11.66
N ALA A 48 5.65 -10.92 -10.93
CA ALA A 48 6.96 -11.33 -10.45
C ALA A 48 7.93 -11.63 -11.60
N ASP A 49 7.48 -12.35 -12.64
CA ASP A 49 8.29 -12.67 -13.81
C ASP A 49 8.66 -11.43 -14.63
N GLN A 50 7.73 -10.49 -14.73
CA GLN A 50 8.01 -9.21 -15.37
C GLN A 50 9.12 -8.46 -14.61
N ILE A 51 9.00 -8.34 -13.29
CA ILE A 51 10.01 -7.64 -12.47
C ILE A 51 11.38 -8.34 -12.55
N ARG A 52 11.43 -9.67 -12.49
CA ARG A 52 12.68 -10.43 -12.64
C ARG A 52 13.38 -10.11 -13.96
N ARG A 53 12.62 -10.13 -15.07
CA ARG A 53 13.17 -9.87 -16.40
C ARG A 53 13.66 -8.43 -16.58
N GLU A 54 12.91 -7.47 -16.05
CA GLU A 54 13.20 -6.05 -16.25
C GLU A 54 14.30 -5.52 -15.33
N GLN A 55 14.38 -6.03 -14.08
CA GLN A 55 15.25 -5.46 -13.05
C GLN A 55 16.40 -6.39 -12.61
N GLY A 56 16.37 -7.67 -13.00
CA GLY A 56 17.45 -8.62 -12.66
C GLY A 56 17.56 -8.96 -11.17
N VAL A 57 16.55 -8.63 -10.35
CA VAL A 57 16.53 -8.94 -8.91
C VAL A 57 15.86 -10.29 -8.64
N LYS A 58 16.13 -10.88 -7.46
CA LYS A 58 15.37 -12.05 -7.00
C LYS A 58 13.97 -11.65 -6.57
N VAL A 59 12.97 -12.44 -7.00
CA VAL A 59 11.56 -12.22 -6.61
C VAL A 59 10.95 -13.55 -6.17
N LEU A 60 10.56 -13.67 -4.93
CA LEU A 60 9.79 -14.80 -4.39
C LEU A 60 8.31 -14.47 -4.46
N SER A 61 7.55 -15.21 -5.27
CA SER A 61 6.10 -15.05 -5.44
C SER A 61 5.36 -16.03 -4.53
N LEU A 62 4.55 -15.52 -3.60
CA LEU A 62 3.84 -16.31 -2.61
C LEU A 62 2.33 -16.03 -2.66
N GLN A 63 1.55 -17.06 -2.97
CA GLN A 63 0.10 -16.97 -2.88
C GLN A 63 -0.33 -17.03 -1.41
N ALA A 64 -0.95 -15.96 -0.90
CA ALA A 64 -1.53 -15.95 0.44
C ALA A 64 -2.65 -14.90 0.57
N ASP A 65 -3.62 -15.20 1.43
CA ASP A 65 -4.61 -14.24 1.89
C ASP A 65 -4.18 -13.68 3.25
N VAL A 66 -4.04 -12.37 3.37
CA VAL A 66 -3.66 -11.72 4.64
C VAL A 66 -4.72 -11.88 5.75
N ARG A 67 -5.93 -12.32 5.39
CA ARG A 67 -6.96 -12.68 6.37
C ARG A 67 -6.68 -14.00 7.10
N GLU A 68 -5.79 -14.84 6.55
CA GLU A 68 -5.47 -16.17 7.01
C GLU A 68 -4.08 -16.20 7.66
N ILE A 69 -4.02 -16.13 8.99
CA ILE A 69 -2.74 -16.04 9.73
C ILE A 69 -1.78 -17.19 9.41
N ALA A 70 -2.31 -18.41 9.19
CA ALA A 70 -1.48 -19.56 8.86
C ALA A 70 -0.76 -19.37 7.51
N GLN A 71 -1.44 -18.80 6.50
CA GLN A 71 -0.84 -18.50 5.20
C GLN A 71 0.22 -17.39 5.31
N VAL A 72 -0.03 -16.37 6.13
CA VAL A 72 0.92 -15.27 6.36
C VAL A 72 2.18 -15.77 7.06
N LYS A 73 2.03 -16.66 8.08
CA LYS A 73 3.18 -17.29 8.75
C LYS A 73 3.98 -18.17 7.80
N ALA A 74 3.33 -19.01 7.01
CA ALA A 74 4.00 -19.83 6.00
C ALA A 74 4.76 -18.97 4.97
N ALA A 75 4.21 -17.81 4.61
CA ALA A 75 4.91 -16.85 3.74
C ALA A 75 6.16 -16.23 4.41
N ALA A 76 6.10 -15.94 5.71
CA ALA A 76 7.26 -15.45 6.45
C ALA A 76 8.35 -16.52 6.57
N ASP A 77 7.97 -17.78 6.82
CA ASP A 77 8.91 -18.91 6.87
C ASP A 77 9.59 -19.14 5.52
N ALA A 78 8.83 -19.09 4.42
CA ALA A 78 9.37 -19.20 3.07
C ALA A 78 10.32 -18.03 2.72
N ALA A 79 9.98 -16.81 3.10
CA ALA A 79 10.83 -15.65 2.92
C ALA A 79 12.14 -15.76 3.73
N LYS A 80 12.06 -16.28 4.97
CA LYS A 80 13.23 -16.55 5.81
C LYS A 80 14.14 -17.61 5.19
N ALA A 81 13.55 -18.68 4.66
CA ALA A 81 14.30 -19.77 4.01
C ALA A 81 15.04 -19.28 2.76
N GLU A 82 14.42 -18.42 1.94
CA GLU A 82 15.01 -17.91 0.70
C GLU A 82 16.05 -16.80 0.93
N PHE A 83 15.76 -15.86 1.84
CA PHE A 83 16.56 -14.63 1.98
C PHE A 83 17.24 -14.47 3.33
N GLY A 84 16.89 -15.27 4.34
CA GLY A 84 17.39 -15.14 5.72
C GLY A 84 16.77 -13.97 6.50
N THR A 85 16.54 -12.84 5.86
CA THR A 85 15.99 -11.62 6.46
C THR A 85 15.08 -10.87 5.51
N VAL A 86 14.15 -10.07 6.05
CA VAL A 86 13.32 -9.12 5.30
C VAL A 86 13.51 -7.75 5.93
N HIS A 87 14.04 -6.79 5.18
CA HIS A 87 14.34 -5.44 5.67
C HIS A 87 13.11 -4.53 5.64
N ILE A 88 12.27 -4.68 4.64
CA ILE A 88 11.19 -3.77 4.34
C ILE A 88 9.88 -4.56 4.26
N VAL A 89 8.85 -4.11 4.97
CA VAL A 89 7.49 -4.64 4.90
C VAL A 89 6.56 -3.55 4.40
N VAL A 90 5.96 -3.75 3.22
CA VAL A 90 4.96 -2.84 2.67
C VAL A 90 3.57 -3.48 2.78
N ASN A 91 2.79 -2.98 3.71
CA ASN A 91 1.39 -3.37 3.90
C ASN A 91 0.49 -2.57 2.95
N ASN A 92 0.29 -3.11 1.75
CA ASN A 92 -0.54 -2.49 0.72
C ASN A 92 -1.83 -3.30 0.44
N ALA A 93 -1.89 -4.59 0.80
CA ALA A 93 -3.09 -5.40 0.57
C ALA A 93 -4.35 -4.75 1.16
N GLY A 94 -5.38 -4.66 0.36
CA GLY A 94 -6.64 -4.05 0.74
C GLY A 94 -7.64 -4.05 -0.40
N SER A 95 -8.88 -3.71 -0.09
CA SER A 95 -9.89 -3.39 -1.08
C SER A 95 -10.01 -1.87 -1.22
N GLY A 96 -10.33 -1.40 -2.42
CA GLY A 96 -10.89 -0.06 -2.59
C GLY A 96 -12.32 0.03 -2.02
N ILE A 97 -13.04 1.08 -2.35
CA ILE A 97 -14.48 1.18 -2.03
C ILE A 97 -15.20 0.07 -2.80
N ARG A 98 -15.69 -0.94 -2.08
CA ARG A 98 -16.31 -2.14 -2.68
C ARG A 98 -17.66 -1.85 -3.29
N ARG A 99 -18.46 -1.03 -2.63
CA ARG A 99 -19.84 -0.67 -3.01
C ARG A 99 -20.07 0.80 -2.66
N GLN A 100 -20.84 1.49 -3.49
CA GLN A 100 -21.17 2.90 -3.26
C GLN A 100 -22.59 3.06 -2.64
N ASP A 101 -23.11 1.98 -2.06
CA ASP A 101 -24.39 1.99 -1.36
C ASP A 101 -24.23 2.48 0.10
N ARG A 102 -25.36 2.54 0.80
CA ARG A 102 -25.42 3.01 2.18
C ARG A 102 -24.82 1.99 3.14
N GLN A 103 -23.50 2.05 3.35
CA GLN A 103 -22.73 1.04 4.10
C GLN A 103 -23.16 0.83 5.56
N ILE A 104 -23.91 1.79 6.17
CA ILE A 104 -24.48 1.60 7.51
C ILE A 104 -25.55 0.49 7.55
N THR A 105 -26.07 0.09 6.41
CA THR A 105 -27.05 -0.99 6.29
C THR A 105 -26.45 -2.33 5.86
N TRP A 106 -25.11 -2.42 5.79
CA TRP A 106 -24.45 -3.67 5.45
C TRP A 106 -24.59 -4.69 6.58
N PRO A 107 -24.61 -5.99 6.25
CA PRO A 107 -24.48 -7.05 7.25
C PRO A 107 -23.16 -6.93 8.02
N ASP A 108 -23.17 -7.28 9.29
CA ASP A 108 -21.98 -7.28 10.15
C ASP A 108 -20.79 -8.04 9.53
N ALA A 109 -21.07 -9.15 8.84
CA ALA A 109 -20.07 -9.96 8.17
C ALA A 109 -19.26 -9.17 7.12
N ASP A 110 -19.89 -8.25 6.40
CA ASP A 110 -19.20 -7.42 5.39
C ASP A 110 -18.28 -6.40 6.05
N TRP A 111 -18.68 -5.82 7.19
CA TRP A 111 -17.83 -4.93 7.97
C TRP A 111 -16.63 -5.67 8.56
N VAL A 112 -16.88 -6.84 9.15
CA VAL A 112 -15.83 -7.68 9.75
C VAL A 112 -14.83 -8.16 8.69
N ASP A 113 -15.30 -8.56 7.49
CA ASP A 113 -14.41 -8.99 6.40
C ASP A 113 -13.50 -7.85 5.93
N ASP A 114 -14.04 -6.63 5.79
CA ASP A 114 -13.26 -5.47 5.36
C ASP A 114 -12.20 -5.06 6.39
N LEU A 115 -12.57 -5.08 7.70
CA LEU A 115 -11.64 -4.89 8.81
C LEU A 115 -10.57 -5.98 8.84
N ASN A 116 -10.98 -7.24 8.67
CA ASN A 116 -10.10 -8.39 8.68
C ASN A 116 -9.07 -8.35 7.54
N LEU A 117 -9.50 -7.89 6.35
CA LEU A 117 -8.61 -7.76 5.21
C LEU A 117 -7.57 -6.65 5.43
N LYS A 118 -8.00 -5.43 5.73
CA LYS A 118 -7.11 -4.28 5.65
C LYS A 118 -6.38 -4.00 6.96
N LEU A 119 -7.10 -3.90 8.08
CA LEU A 119 -6.50 -3.58 9.37
C LEU A 119 -5.85 -4.80 10.01
N ILE A 120 -6.63 -5.86 10.23
CA ILE A 120 -6.11 -7.06 10.90
C ILE A 120 -5.08 -7.77 10.02
N GLY A 121 -5.29 -7.78 8.70
CA GLY A 121 -4.31 -8.31 7.75
C GLY A 121 -2.96 -7.60 7.82
N MET A 122 -2.94 -6.28 7.90
CA MET A 122 -1.72 -5.49 8.13
C MET A 122 -1.02 -5.90 9.43
N LEU A 123 -1.77 -6.05 10.53
CA LEU A 123 -1.21 -6.45 11.83
C LEU A 123 -0.63 -7.87 11.78
N ARG A 124 -1.34 -8.82 11.13
CA ARG A 124 -0.83 -10.20 10.95
C ARG A 124 0.45 -10.26 10.15
N VAL A 125 0.53 -9.49 9.05
CA VAL A 125 1.74 -9.41 8.24
C VAL A 125 2.89 -8.83 9.05
N THR A 126 2.66 -7.71 9.73
CA THR A 126 3.66 -7.08 10.61
C THR A 126 4.15 -8.07 11.68
N GLN A 127 3.23 -8.71 12.40
CA GLN A 127 3.54 -9.68 13.45
C GLN A 127 4.36 -10.88 12.93
N SER A 128 4.03 -11.39 11.73
CA SER A 128 4.68 -12.58 11.18
C SER A 128 6.07 -12.29 10.61
N PHE A 129 6.27 -11.10 10.04
CA PHE A 129 7.53 -10.73 9.41
C PHE A 129 8.52 -10.01 10.36
N MET A 130 8.04 -9.33 11.39
CA MET A 130 8.90 -8.63 12.36
C MET A 130 10.03 -9.51 12.95
N PRO A 131 9.83 -10.82 13.27
CA PRO A 131 10.90 -11.66 13.84
C PRO A 131 12.08 -11.91 12.91
N ILE A 132 11.91 -11.70 11.61
CA ILE A 132 12.96 -11.85 10.59
C ILE A 132 13.48 -10.51 10.06
N MET A 133 13.06 -9.41 10.65
CA MET A 133 13.55 -8.07 10.31
C MET A 133 14.85 -7.75 11.07
N PRO A 134 15.77 -6.97 10.48
CA PRO A 134 16.97 -6.51 11.16
C PRO A 134 16.65 -5.49 12.25
N ARG A 135 17.48 -5.47 13.32
CA ARG A 135 17.30 -4.61 14.52
C ARG A 135 18.42 -3.58 14.64
N ASP A 136 18.66 -2.85 13.55
CA ASP A 136 19.82 -1.95 13.41
C ASP A 136 19.46 -0.63 12.70
N TRP A 137 18.18 -0.26 12.72
CA TRP A 137 17.61 0.87 12.00
C TRP A 137 17.58 0.70 10.46
N THR A 138 17.79 -0.51 9.94
CA THR A 138 17.51 -0.81 8.52
C THR A 138 16.13 -1.43 8.30
N GLY A 139 15.45 -1.84 9.39
CA GLY A 139 14.07 -2.32 9.35
C GLY A 139 13.06 -1.21 9.05
N ARG A 140 12.15 -1.44 8.08
CA ARG A 140 11.12 -0.48 7.63
C ARG A 140 9.77 -1.15 7.53
N ILE A 141 8.76 -0.59 8.15
CA ILE A 141 7.35 -0.96 7.92
C ILE A 141 6.64 0.25 7.33
N ILE A 142 6.05 0.06 6.15
CA ILE A 142 5.35 1.12 5.43
C ILE A 142 3.91 0.65 5.18
N ASN A 143 2.96 1.36 5.77
CA ASN A 143 1.54 1.07 5.62
C ASN A 143 0.95 1.96 4.52
N VAL A 144 0.23 1.37 3.56
CA VAL A 144 -0.49 2.12 2.53
C VAL A 144 -1.96 2.21 2.93
N SER A 145 -2.34 3.33 3.52
CA SER A 145 -3.72 3.58 3.97
C SER A 145 -4.58 4.19 2.83
N GLY A 146 -5.09 5.37 3.00
CA GLY A 146 -5.85 6.12 1.99
C GLY A 146 -6.50 7.36 2.57
N ILE A 147 -6.80 8.31 1.68
CA ILE A 147 -7.33 9.64 2.03
C ILE A 147 -8.66 9.57 2.80
N ALA A 148 -9.46 8.52 2.60
CA ALA A 148 -10.68 8.29 3.38
C ALA A 148 -10.43 8.12 4.88
N GLY A 149 -9.18 7.85 5.30
CA GLY A 149 -8.79 7.79 6.71
C GLY A 149 -8.58 9.15 7.37
N ILE A 150 -8.62 10.24 6.63
CA ILE A 150 -8.50 11.62 7.12
C ILE A 150 -9.63 12.53 6.63
N SER A 151 -10.41 12.09 5.64
CA SER A 151 -11.57 12.81 5.11
C SER A 151 -12.72 11.84 4.89
N ALA A 152 -13.94 12.25 5.25
CA ALA A 152 -15.13 11.43 5.06
C ALA A 152 -15.68 11.54 3.63
N PHE A 153 -16.00 10.39 3.03
CA PHE A 153 -16.64 10.31 1.73
C PHE A 153 -17.93 9.49 1.82
N ILE A 154 -18.94 9.89 1.08
CA ILE A 154 -20.19 9.12 0.96
C ILE A 154 -19.85 7.75 0.35
N GLY A 155 -20.37 6.67 0.94
CA GLY A 155 -20.14 5.30 0.48
C GLY A 155 -18.74 4.74 0.79
N ALA A 156 -17.97 5.39 1.68
CA ALA A 156 -16.61 4.95 2.05
C ALA A 156 -16.45 4.67 3.56
N LEU A 157 -17.53 4.33 4.27
CA LEU A 157 -17.51 4.17 5.72
C LEU A 157 -16.44 3.16 6.18
N THR A 158 -16.52 1.90 5.73
CA THR A 158 -15.57 0.86 6.14
C THR A 158 -14.16 1.17 5.66
N HIS A 159 -14.03 1.69 4.44
CA HIS A 159 -12.74 2.11 3.90
C HIS A 159 -12.12 3.24 4.73
N GLY A 160 -12.92 4.23 5.15
CA GLY A 160 -12.51 5.32 6.02
C GLY A 160 -12.08 4.83 7.40
N LEU A 161 -12.90 3.99 8.05
CA LEU A 161 -12.62 3.42 9.36
C LEU A 161 -11.31 2.63 9.36
N ASN A 162 -11.13 1.74 8.37
CA ASN A 162 -9.90 0.94 8.23
C ASN A 162 -8.66 1.82 8.07
N ASN A 163 -8.71 2.82 7.20
CA ASN A 163 -7.58 3.72 6.96
C ASN A 163 -7.28 4.59 8.18
N SER A 164 -8.30 5.10 8.89
CA SER A 164 -8.12 5.84 10.13
C SER A 164 -7.46 4.98 11.22
N ALA A 165 -7.94 3.73 11.37
CA ALA A 165 -7.37 2.79 12.32
C ALA A 165 -5.92 2.43 11.97
N MET A 166 -5.58 2.20 10.68
CA MET A 166 -4.20 1.98 10.24
C MET A 166 -3.30 3.19 10.52
N ASN A 167 -3.80 4.40 10.25
CA ASN A 167 -3.08 5.64 10.53
C ASN A 167 -2.76 5.76 12.03
N HIS A 168 -3.69 5.39 12.89
CA HIS A 168 -3.50 5.44 14.33
C HIS A 168 -2.62 4.30 14.84
N ALA A 169 -2.82 3.08 14.35
CA ALA A 169 -1.97 1.92 14.66
C ALA A 169 -0.49 2.19 14.32
N THR A 170 -0.21 2.90 13.23
CA THR A 170 1.16 3.31 12.88
C THR A 170 1.83 4.11 14.00
N SER A 171 1.10 5.01 14.65
CA SER A 171 1.63 5.81 15.76
C SER A 171 1.98 4.96 16.99
N TYR A 172 1.23 3.91 17.29
CA TYR A 172 1.56 2.93 18.33
C TYR A 172 2.74 2.07 17.92
N LEU A 173 2.65 1.42 16.77
CA LEU A 173 3.69 0.50 16.29
C LEU A 173 5.05 1.19 16.14
N SER A 174 5.09 2.49 15.77
CA SER A 174 6.34 3.24 15.66
C SER A 174 7.03 3.44 17.01
N ARG A 175 6.27 3.48 18.12
CA ARG A 175 6.80 3.57 19.48
C ARG A 175 7.22 2.20 20.01
N ASP A 176 6.36 1.21 19.84
CA ASP A 176 6.61 -0.16 20.31
C ASP A 176 7.85 -0.75 19.63
N LEU A 177 8.00 -0.56 18.31
CA LEU A 177 9.08 -1.12 17.53
C LEU A 177 10.35 -0.25 17.50
N ALA A 178 10.35 0.92 18.13
CA ALA A 178 11.56 1.74 18.26
C ALA A 178 12.66 1.04 19.07
N ALA A 179 12.30 0.27 20.11
CA ALA A 179 13.23 -0.56 20.87
C ALA A 179 13.88 -1.66 20.01
N GLU A 180 13.17 -2.11 18.97
CA GLU A 180 13.63 -3.08 17.98
C GLU A 180 14.43 -2.42 16.84
N LYS A 181 14.61 -1.08 16.89
CA LYS A 181 15.27 -0.29 15.84
C LYS A 181 14.60 -0.44 14.45
N ILE A 182 13.28 -0.50 14.43
CA ILE A 182 12.45 -0.57 13.22
C ILE A 182 11.61 0.71 13.15
N THR A 183 11.55 1.35 11.98
CA THR A 183 10.66 2.49 11.76
C THR A 183 9.33 2.04 11.14
N VAL A 184 8.25 2.72 11.52
CA VAL A 184 6.91 2.45 11.01
C VAL A 184 6.28 3.76 10.53
N ASN A 185 5.92 3.83 9.25
CA ASN A 185 5.30 5.02 8.65
C ASN A 185 4.07 4.65 7.82
N THR A 186 3.21 5.62 7.60
CA THR A 186 2.05 5.47 6.70
C THR A 186 2.14 6.45 5.55
N VAL A 187 1.92 5.95 4.34
CA VAL A 187 1.57 6.76 3.17
C VAL A 187 0.06 6.79 3.03
N VAL A 188 -0.50 7.97 2.78
CA VAL A 188 -1.95 8.22 2.69
C VAL A 188 -2.26 8.70 1.27
N PRO A 189 -2.48 7.76 0.30
CA PRO A 189 -2.79 8.13 -1.07
C PRO A 189 -4.17 8.80 -1.19
N GLY A 190 -4.24 9.82 -2.04
CA GLY A 190 -5.47 10.38 -2.56
C GLY A 190 -6.01 9.60 -3.75
N LEU A 191 -6.36 10.29 -4.83
CA LEU A 191 -6.75 9.67 -6.09
C LEU A 191 -5.51 9.29 -6.90
N ILE A 192 -5.30 7.98 -7.09
CA ILE A 192 -4.19 7.43 -7.86
C ILE A 192 -4.71 6.85 -9.17
N ALA A 193 -4.03 7.13 -10.27
CA ALA A 193 -4.35 6.74 -11.64
C ALA A 193 -4.06 5.25 -11.89
N THR A 194 -4.79 4.36 -11.21
CA THR A 194 -4.76 2.91 -11.46
C THR A 194 -5.61 2.56 -12.70
N GLU A 195 -5.37 1.38 -13.31
CA GLU A 195 -6.16 0.89 -14.44
C GLU A 195 -7.67 0.88 -14.11
N TRP A 196 -8.03 0.42 -12.91
CA TRP A 196 -9.42 0.45 -12.46
C TRP A 196 -9.98 1.88 -12.43
N ARG A 197 -9.20 2.83 -11.93
CA ARG A 197 -9.62 4.24 -11.82
C ARG A 197 -9.76 4.88 -13.21
N HIS A 198 -8.89 4.54 -14.15
CA HIS A 198 -9.02 4.98 -15.53
C HIS A 198 -10.30 4.45 -16.18
N GLY A 199 -10.59 3.15 -16.03
CA GLY A 199 -11.84 2.56 -16.54
C GLY A 199 -13.09 3.17 -15.90
N TRP A 200 -13.05 3.46 -14.60
CA TRP A 200 -14.13 4.16 -13.92
C TRP A 200 -14.35 5.57 -14.49
N ALA A 201 -13.28 6.35 -14.65
CA ALA A 201 -13.36 7.72 -15.19
C ALA A 201 -13.88 7.74 -16.63
N GLU A 202 -13.47 6.79 -17.46
CA GLU A 202 -13.95 6.65 -18.82
C GLU A 202 -15.47 6.37 -18.86
N ASN A 203 -15.93 5.42 -18.04
CA ASN A 203 -17.36 5.09 -17.98
C ASN A 203 -18.21 6.25 -17.47
N MET A 204 -17.77 6.91 -16.39
CA MET A 204 -18.50 8.04 -15.82
C MET A 204 -18.48 9.26 -16.74
N GLY A 205 -17.37 9.52 -17.41
CA GLY A 205 -17.28 10.58 -18.43
C GLY A 205 -18.26 10.34 -19.56
N LYS A 206 -18.30 9.13 -20.14
CA LYS A 206 -19.26 8.75 -21.19
C LYS A 206 -20.70 8.97 -20.77
N GLN A 207 -21.08 8.58 -19.54
CA GLN A 207 -22.44 8.80 -19.01
C GLN A 207 -22.81 10.28 -18.88
N GLN A 208 -21.82 11.17 -18.74
CA GLN A 208 -21.99 12.61 -18.63
C GLN A 208 -21.73 13.36 -19.94
N GLY A 209 -21.49 12.65 -21.05
CA GLY A 209 -21.16 13.27 -22.34
C GLY A 209 -19.80 13.99 -22.36
N LYS A 210 -18.84 13.56 -21.52
CA LYS A 210 -17.51 14.15 -21.35
C LYS A 210 -16.41 13.15 -21.72
N SER A 211 -15.23 13.69 -22.09
CA SER A 211 -14.04 12.85 -22.19
C SER A 211 -13.57 12.41 -20.79
N LYS A 212 -12.71 11.38 -20.72
CA LYS A 212 -12.07 10.95 -19.48
C LYS A 212 -11.30 12.10 -18.82
N GLU A 213 -10.57 12.87 -19.60
CA GLU A 213 -9.74 14.00 -19.15
C GLU A 213 -10.60 15.11 -18.54
N GLN A 214 -11.70 15.47 -19.20
CA GLN A 214 -12.67 16.45 -18.68
C GLN A 214 -13.30 15.98 -17.37
N PHE A 215 -13.67 14.68 -17.29
CA PHE A 215 -14.20 14.10 -16.06
C PHE A 215 -13.19 14.13 -14.92
N VAL A 216 -11.91 13.79 -15.18
CA VAL A 216 -10.83 13.85 -14.18
C VAL A 216 -10.61 15.28 -13.70
N GLU A 217 -10.59 16.27 -14.60
CA GLU A 217 -10.46 17.68 -14.25
C GLU A 217 -11.61 18.16 -13.35
N ASP A 218 -12.85 17.81 -13.71
CA ASP A 218 -14.04 18.18 -12.93
C ASP A 218 -14.01 17.55 -11.52
N ILE A 219 -13.60 16.28 -11.41
CA ILE A 219 -13.42 15.62 -10.12
C ILE A 219 -12.35 16.31 -9.30
N CYS A 220 -11.21 16.67 -9.88
CA CYS A 220 -10.15 17.37 -9.19
C CYS A 220 -10.62 18.72 -8.65
N LYS A 221 -11.38 19.49 -9.46
CA LYS A 221 -11.99 20.75 -9.02
C LYS A 221 -13.00 20.54 -7.91
N ALA A 222 -13.94 19.60 -8.10
CA ALA A 222 -14.99 19.31 -7.13
C ALA A 222 -14.46 18.83 -5.79
N TRP A 223 -13.36 18.11 -5.78
CA TRP A 223 -12.71 17.59 -4.57
C TRP A 223 -11.63 18.52 -4.00
N GLY A 224 -11.29 19.60 -4.70
CA GLY A 224 -10.28 20.55 -4.27
C GLY A 224 -8.86 19.98 -4.31
N ILE A 225 -8.57 19.11 -5.28
CA ILE A 225 -7.21 18.62 -5.53
C ILE A 225 -6.41 19.74 -6.19
N VAL A 226 -5.52 20.35 -5.43
CA VAL A 226 -4.81 21.59 -5.85
C VAL A 226 -3.97 21.37 -7.10
N GLN A 227 -3.37 20.20 -7.28
CA GLN A 227 -2.58 19.87 -8.46
C GLN A 227 -3.43 19.65 -9.74
N GLY A 228 -4.76 19.58 -9.65
CA GLY A 228 -5.65 19.45 -10.80
C GLY A 228 -5.55 18.12 -11.55
N ARG A 229 -4.85 17.12 -11.00
CA ARG A 229 -4.68 15.79 -11.59
C ARG A 229 -4.65 14.70 -10.50
N TRP A 230 -4.79 13.47 -10.92
CA TRP A 230 -4.51 12.32 -10.06
C TRP A 230 -2.99 12.08 -9.98
N GLY A 231 -2.54 11.54 -8.85
CA GLY A 231 -1.18 11.04 -8.71
C GLY A 231 -0.97 9.78 -9.53
N THR A 232 0.24 9.54 -10.05
CA THR A 232 0.55 8.29 -10.72
C THR A 232 0.94 7.19 -9.72
N MET A 233 0.90 5.95 -10.16
CA MET A 233 1.35 4.82 -9.34
C MET A 233 2.86 4.88 -9.11
N GLU A 234 3.61 5.35 -10.10
CA GLU A 234 5.07 5.52 -10.06
C GLU A 234 5.47 6.60 -9.05
N GLU A 235 4.82 7.78 -9.07
CA GLU A 235 5.09 8.84 -8.09
C GLU A 235 4.83 8.35 -6.64
N LEU A 236 3.81 7.51 -6.44
CA LEU A 236 3.56 6.90 -5.13
C LEU A 236 4.62 5.85 -4.78
N ALA A 237 5.07 5.05 -5.74
CA ALA A 237 6.14 4.08 -5.55
C ALA A 237 7.46 4.77 -5.19
N ASP A 238 7.78 5.91 -5.79
CA ASP A 238 8.96 6.71 -5.47
C ASP A 238 8.96 7.16 -4.00
N LEU A 239 7.81 7.65 -3.50
CA LEU A 239 7.67 8.00 -2.08
C LEU A 239 7.88 6.79 -1.16
N VAL A 240 7.29 5.64 -1.49
CA VAL A 240 7.46 4.42 -0.69
C VAL A 240 8.92 3.95 -0.74
N THR A 241 9.56 4.00 -1.89
CA THR A 241 10.97 3.64 -2.07
C THR A 241 11.90 4.58 -1.28
N PHE A 242 11.62 5.88 -1.27
CA PHE A 242 12.33 6.83 -0.40
C PHE A 242 12.16 6.48 1.08
N LEU A 243 10.95 6.20 1.55
CA LEU A 243 10.67 5.83 2.94
C LEU A 243 11.33 4.49 3.34
N ALA A 244 11.52 3.58 2.39
CA ALA A 244 12.24 2.33 2.58
C ALA A 244 13.75 2.51 2.74
N SER A 245 14.30 3.66 2.36
CA SER A 245 15.73 3.93 2.27
C SER A 245 16.38 4.34 3.61
N ASP A 246 17.71 4.39 3.64
CA ASP A 246 18.47 4.95 4.75
C ASP A 246 18.32 6.48 4.87
N ARG A 247 17.86 7.13 3.81
CA ARG A 247 17.64 8.57 3.79
C ARG A 247 16.43 8.98 4.64
N ALA A 248 15.52 8.04 4.90
CA ALA A 248 14.30 8.26 5.68
C ALA A 248 14.39 7.73 7.12
N VAL A 249 15.55 7.32 7.62
CA VAL A 249 15.68 6.66 8.93
C VAL A 249 15.14 7.50 10.10
N TYR A 250 15.18 8.83 10.02
CA TYR A 250 14.68 9.71 11.08
C TYR A 250 13.17 9.99 10.96
N ILE A 251 12.52 9.48 9.91
CA ILE A 251 11.06 9.55 9.75
C ILE A 251 10.47 8.31 10.42
N ASN A 252 9.78 8.49 11.55
CA ASN A 252 9.14 7.41 12.30
C ASN A 252 7.80 7.86 12.88
N GLY A 253 6.75 7.08 12.70
CA GLY A 253 5.38 7.39 13.12
C GLY A 253 4.67 8.42 12.22
N ALA A 254 5.24 8.76 11.08
CA ALA A 254 4.70 9.76 10.17
C ALA A 254 3.49 9.22 9.39
N ARG A 255 2.56 10.13 9.11
CA ARG A 255 1.44 9.96 8.18
C ARG A 255 1.65 10.95 7.04
N ILE A 256 2.08 10.46 5.89
CA ILE A 256 2.47 11.31 4.76
C ILE A 256 1.35 11.29 3.72
N ALA A 257 0.65 12.42 3.59
CA ALA A 257 -0.36 12.61 2.57
C ALA A 257 0.30 12.66 1.18
N PHE A 258 -0.23 11.84 0.27
CA PHE A 258 0.15 11.81 -1.14
C PHE A 258 -1.13 12.00 -1.98
N ASP A 259 -1.63 13.23 -2.03
CA ASP A 259 -3.00 13.52 -2.42
C ASP A 259 -3.18 14.77 -3.31
N GLY A 260 -2.09 15.33 -3.81
CA GLY A 260 -2.13 16.53 -4.67
C GLY A 260 -2.67 17.78 -3.98
N GLY A 261 -2.55 17.85 -2.64
CA GLY A 261 -2.99 18.97 -1.84
C GLY A 261 -4.47 18.93 -1.42
N TYR A 262 -5.12 17.77 -1.54
CA TYR A 262 -6.52 17.59 -1.13
C TYR A 262 -6.73 17.83 0.38
N ALA A 263 -5.89 17.24 1.24
CA ALA A 263 -6.07 17.25 2.69
C ALA A 263 -5.85 18.62 3.35
N ILE A 264 -5.12 19.50 2.69
CA ILE A 264 -4.81 20.85 3.19
C ILE A 264 -5.88 21.88 2.80
N ASN A 265 -6.85 21.50 1.97
CA ASN A 265 -7.91 22.42 1.54
C ASN A 265 -9.08 22.33 2.53
N PRO A 266 -9.24 23.30 3.47
CA PRO A 266 -10.38 23.30 4.38
C PRO A 266 -11.66 23.53 3.57
N ARG A 267 -12.60 22.61 3.65
CA ARG A 267 -13.95 22.78 3.13
C ARG A 267 -14.86 23.37 4.16
#